data_a881435091c5d7c2b545245085cb4410
#
_entry.id   a881435091c5d7c2b545245085cb4410
#
_cell.length_a   1.000
_cell.length_b   1.000
_cell.length_c   1.000
_cell.angle_alpha   90.00
_cell.angle_beta   90.00
_cell.angle_gamma   90.00
#
_symmetry.space_group_name_H-M   'P 1'
#
loop_
_entity.id
_entity.type
_entity.pdbx_description
1 polymer ?
#
loop_
_entity_poly.entity_id
_entity_poly.type
_entity_poly.pdbx_seq_one_letter_code
_entity_poly.pdbx_strand_id
1 'polypeptide(L)'
;ASDKDASYAGGAIGQGTGGEVRKTSVTNLNSASAVKRAGGFAGYFGSGTLANVGGINLLGLKLLKIDGLLSVGQMIETFTVDSIVSGISAGFTVGTSDESGISGGFIGECISGRARNTKISNLKSVTASETSGKAGGFVGYAKAGDALANAGDSVTSSGLPAGIEIENLLGVVSALRPEFNNTS
;
A
#
# COMPACT_ATOMS: atom_id res chain seq x y z
N ALA A 1 19.51 4.75 0.15
CA ALA A 1 19.24 4.08 1.43
C ALA A 1 19.37 2.58 1.22
N SER A 2 20.36 1.96 1.74
CA SER A 2 20.49 0.50 1.78
C SER A 2 20.83 0.12 3.22
N ASP A 3 19.79 -0.20 3.98
CA ASP A 3 19.96 -0.91 5.23
C ASP A 3 19.72 -2.39 4.93
N LYS A 4 20.73 -3.21 5.09
CA LYS A 4 20.65 -4.64 4.78
C LYS A 4 19.66 -5.39 5.65
N ASP A 5 19.29 -4.79 6.79
CA ASP A 5 18.36 -5.37 7.77
C ASP A 5 16.97 -4.71 7.69
N ALA A 6 16.79 -3.68 6.87
CA ALA A 6 15.51 -2.99 6.74
C ALA A 6 14.48 -3.86 6.04
N SER A 7 13.33 -4.05 6.67
CA SER A 7 12.20 -4.78 6.07
C SER A 7 11.60 -4.05 4.87
N TYR A 8 11.70 -2.71 4.85
CA TYR A 8 11.13 -1.84 3.82
C TYR A 8 12.11 -0.75 3.42
N ALA A 9 12.30 -0.53 2.13
CA ALA A 9 13.11 0.57 1.61
C ALA A 9 12.43 1.28 0.45
N GLY A 10 12.52 2.60 0.44
CA GLY A 10 12.09 3.45 -0.67
C GLY A 10 12.96 4.71 -0.73
N GLY A 11 13.06 5.31 -1.89
CA GLY A 11 13.79 6.57 -2.04
C GLY A 11 13.18 7.73 -1.25
N ALA A 12 11.85 7.73 -1.09
CA ALA A 12 11.11 8.71 -0.29
C ALA A 12 10.51 8.09 0.96
N ILE A 13 9.92 6.91 0.87
CA ILE A 13 9.13 6.29 1.93
C ILE A 13 9.52 4.82 2.06
N GLY A 14 9.92 4.35 3.24
CA GLY A 14 10.07 2.92 3.51
C GLY A 14 8.71 2.24 3.56
N GLN A 15 7.82 2.71 4.42
CA GLN A 15 6.47 2.20 4.60
C GLN A 15 5.48 3.35 4.81
N GLY A 16 4.38 3.35 4.06
CA GLY A 16 3.25 4.24 4.21
C GLY A 16 1.97 3.46 4.54
N THR A 17 1.28 3.82 5.61
CA THR A 17 0.03 3.20 6.05
C THR A 17 -1.04 4.26 6.30
N GLY A 18 -1.64 4.71 5.22
CA GLY A 18 -2.60 5.81 5.20
C GLY A 18 -1.93 7.19 5.10
N GLY A 19 -2.41 7.99 4.20
CA GLY A 19 -1.93 9.34 3.98
C GLY A 19 -1.63 9.67 2.52
N GLU A 20 -1.26 10.92 2.29
CA GLU A 20 -1.02 11.45 0.96
C GLU A 20 0.38 12.04 0.85
N VAL A 21 1.04 11.75 -0.27
CA VAL A 21 2.31 12.34 -0.66
C VAL A 21 2.14 13.03 -2.00
N ARG A 22 2.42 14.32 -2.04
CA ARG A 22 2.26 15.13 -3.27
C ARG A 22 3.57 15.77 -3.70
N LYS A 23 3.74 15.90 -5.01
CA LYS A 23 4.82 16.71 -5.65
C LYS A 23 6.20 16.39 -5.07
N THR A 24 6.46 15.10 -4.84
CA THR A 24 7.72 14.65 -4.25
C THR A 24 8.65 14.14 -5.33
N SER A 25 9.90 14.58 -5.30
CA SER A 25 10.92 14.14 -6.23
C SER A 25 12.05 13.42 -5.50
N VAL A 26 12.30 12.19 -5.92
CA VAL A 26 13.51 11.44 -5.57
C VAL A 26 14.47 11.59 -6.75
N THR A 27 15.62 12.22 -6.53
CA THR A 27 16.60 12.49 -7.58
C THR A 27 17.94 11.84 -7.26
N ASN A 28 18.68 11.49 -8.30
CA ASN A 28 19.98 10.84 -8.18
C ASN A 28 19.95 9.55 -7.35
N LEU A 29 18.85 8.79 -7.43
CA LEU A 29 18.77 7.50 -6.78
C LEU A 29 19.79 6.54 -7.39
N ASN A 30 20.60 5.90 -6.58
CA ASN A 30 21.54 4.87 -7.00
C ASN A 30 20.96 3.46 -6.77
N SER A 31 20.41 3.25 -5.59
CA SER A 31 19.75 1.99 -5.27
C SER A 31 18.70 2.13 -4.17
N ALA A 32 17.71 1.24 -4.17
CA ALA A 32 16.81 0.99 -3.06
C ALA A 32 16.82 -0.52 -2.77
N SER A 33 17.29 -0.91 -1.61
CA SER A 33 17.43 -2.33 -1.24
C SER A 33 16.86 -2.60 0.14
N ALA A 34 16.14 -3.70 0.29
CA ALA A 34 15.53 -4.13 1.54
C ALA A 34 15.52 -5.65 1.65
N VAL A 35 15.19 -6.15 2.83
CA VAL A 35 14.95 -7.59 3.02
C VAL A 35 13.64 -7.97 2.34
N LYS A 36 12.53 -7.33 2.66
CA LYS A 36 11.19 -7.76 2.25
C LYS A 36 10.57 -6.95 1.12
N ARG A 37 10.63 -5.59 1.19
CA ARG A 37 9.92 -4.73 0.25
C ARG A 37 10.79 -3.57 -0.16
N ALA A 38 11.04 -3.43 -1.44
CA ALA A 38 11.84 -2.33 -1.98
C ALA A 38 11.13 -1.63 -3.14
N GLY A 39 11.22 -0.31 -3.19
CA GLY A 39 10.70 0.50 -4.30
C GLY A 39 11.55 1.75 -4.52
N GLY A 40 11.62 2.24 -5.74
CA GLY A 40 12.35 3.48 -6.04
C GLY A 40 11.77 4.68 -5.29
N PHE A 41 10.47 4.73 -5.12
CA PHE A 41 9.75 5.75 -4.34
C PHE A 41 9.37 5.22 -2.96
N ALA A 42 8.64 4.10 -2.91
CA ALA A 42 8.14 3.52 -1.68
C ALA A 42 8.35 2.00 -1.64
N GLY A 43 8.81 1.47 -0.51
CA GLY A 43 8.88 0.04 -0.28
C GLY A 43 7.49 -0.59 -0.15
N TYR A 44 6.62 0.07 0.60
CA TYR A 44 5.27 -0.40 0.87
C TYR A 44 4.26 0.75 0.95
N PHE A 45 3.14 0.60 0.25
CA PHE A 45 1.94 1.38 0.41
C PHE A 45 0.80 0.48 0.88
N GLY A 46 0.27 0.79 2.05
CA GLY A 46 -0.89 0.10 2.61
C GLY A 46 -1.94 1.08 3.07
N SER A 47 -3.10 0.57 3.46
CA SER A 47 -4.14 1.38 4.09
C SER A 47 -3.88 1.48 5.59
N GLY A 48 -4.11 2.66 6.16
CA GLY A 48 -4.16 2.86 7.59
C GLY A 48 -5.44 2.26 8.17
N THR A 49 -5.36 1.70 9.36
CA THR A 49 -6.54 1.39 10.15
C THR A 49 -7.02 2.67 10.82
N LEU A 50 -8.29 3.02 10.66
CA LEU A 50 -8.90 3.94 11.59
C LEU A 50 -8.76 3.34 12.99
N ALA A 51 -8.07 4.04 13.88
CA ALA A 51 -7.91 3.60 15.25
C ALA A 51 -9.26 3.14 15.83
N ASN A 52 -9.23 2.10 16.62
CA ASN A 52 -10.37 1.59 17.34
C ASN A 52 -10.86 2.66 18.33
N VAL A 53 -11.56 3.68 17.79
CA VAL A 53 -12.17 4.75 18.58
C VAL A 53 -13.54 4.21 18.97
N GLY A 54 -13.67 3.77 20.21
CA GLY A 54 -14.96 3.36 20.74
C GLY A 54 -16.00 4.46 20.50
N GLY A 55 -16.92 4.24 19.56
CA GLY A 55 -17.99 5.16 19.21
C GLY A 55 -17.63 6.14 18.10
N ILE A 56 -17.40 5.64 16.88
CA ILE A 56 -17.32 6.51 15.70
C ILE A 56 -18.71 6.95 15.29
N ASN A 57 -18.96 8.26 15.35
CA ASN A 57 -20.12 8.89 14.76
C ASN A 57 -19.82 9.18 13.29
N LEU A 58 -19.85 8.15 12.44
CA LEU A 58 -19.68 8.33 11.01
C LEU A 58 -21.04 8.72 10.41
N LEU A 59 -21.17 9.94 9.95
CA LEU A 59 -22.36 10.47 9.28
C LEU A 59 -23.67 10.44 10.12
N GLY A 60 -23.58 10.68 11.42
CA GLY A 60 -24.78 10.72 12.28
C GLY A 60 -25.36 9.36 12.65
N LEU A 61 -24.74 8.28 12.23
CA LEU A 61 -25.09 6.92 12.66
C LEU A 61 -24.33 6.62 13.94
N LYS A 62 -25.04 6.46 15.06
CA LYS A 62 -24.49 5.85 16.27
C LYS A 62 -24.22 4.37 15.94
N LEU A 63 -23.02 4.06 15.51
CA LEU A 63 -22.57 2.69 15.48
C LEU A 63 -22.42 2.22 16.92
N LEU A 64 -23.36 1.42 17.36
CA LEU A 64 -23.36 0.79 18.66
C LEU A 64 -22.01 0.08 18.87
N LYS A 65 -21.47 0.24 20.05
CA LYS A 65 -20.33 -0.51 20.55
C LYS A 65 -20.69 -2.01 20.51
N ILE A 66 -20.32 -2.67 19.45
CA ILE A 66 -20.37 -4.13 19.38
C ILE A 66 -18.94 -4.57 19.70
N ASP A 67 -18.74 -5.07 20.90
CA ASP A 67 -17.45 -5.61 21.33
C ASP A 67 -17.01 -6.68 20.32
N GLY A 68 -15.93 -6.42 19.60
CA GLY A 68 -15.31 -7.31 18.63
C GLY A 68 -15.72 -7.14 17.15
N LEU A 69 -16.65 -6.25 16.78
CA LEU A 69 -17.20 -6.25 15.42
C LEU A 69 -16.72 -5.16 14.48
N LEU A 70 -15.97 -4.18 14.92
CA LEU A 70 -15.49 -3.12 14.03
C LEU A 70 -14.05 -2.71 14.31
N SER A 71 -13.12 -3.52 13.88
CA SER A 71 -11.97 -2.90 13.24
C SER A 71 -12.43 -2.49 11.84
N VAL A 72 -12.77 -1.22 11.67
CA VAL A 72 -12.96 -0.64 10.32
C VAL A 72 -11.58 -0.70 9.68
N GLY A 73 -11.24 -1.87 9.14
CA GLY A 73 -9.94 -2.17 8.60
C GLY A 73 -9.68 -1.28 7.40
N GLN A 74 -8.52 -0.65 7.36
CA GLN A 74 -7.91 -0.14 6.16
C GLN A 74 -8.76 0.86 5.34
N MET A 75 -9.41 1.84 5.98
CA MET A 75 -10.21 2.85 5.27
C MET A 75 -9.42 4.10 4.83
N ILE A 76 -8.19 4.25 5.27
CA ILE A 76 -7.35 5.38 4.84
C ILE A 76 -6.31 4.87 3.86
N GLU A 77 -6.50 5.15 2.59
CA GLU A 77 -5.55 4.77 1.54
C GLU A 77 -4.25 5.56 1.65
N THR A 78 -3.15 4.93 1.29
CA THR A 78 -1.90 5.65 1.01
C THR A 78 -1.86 5.98 -0.47
N PHE A 79 -1.66 7.25 -0.82
CA PHE A 79 -1.55 7.62 -2.23
C PHE A 79 -0.47 8.66 -2.50
N THR A 80 0.01 8.65 -3.73
CA THR A 80 0.96 9.64 -4.22
C THR A 80 0.47 10.28 -5.51
N VAL A 81 0.71 11.57 -5.63
CA VAL A 81 0.31 12.38 -6.79
C VAL A 81 1.46 13.27 -7.22
N ASP A 82 1.64 13.39 -8.54
CA ASP A 82 2.66 14.26 -9.16
C ASP A 82 4.07 13.99 -8.62
N SER A 83 4.41 12.73 -8.41
CA SER A 83 5.70 12.33 -7.81
C SER A 83 6.62 11.66 -8.84
N ILE A 84 7.91 11.89 -8.69
CA ILE A 84 8.91 11.46 -9.66
C ILE A 84 10.04 10.72 -8.95
N VAL A 85 10.54 9.66 -9.59
CA VAL A 85 11.80 9.01 -9.24
C VAL A 85 12.75 9.11 -10.42
N SER A 86 13.93 9.62 -10.18
CA SER A 86 15.01 9.71 -11.16
C SER A 86 16.29 9.12 -10.60
N GLY A 87 16.83 8.16 -11.30
CA GLY A 87 18.14 7.60 -10.99
C GLY A 87 19.30 8.45 -11.47
N ILE A 88 20.49 8.06 -11.04
CA ILE A 88 21.75 8.55 -11.62
C ILE A 88 21.83 8.20 -13.10
N SER A 89 22.75 8.80 -13.85
CA SER A 89 22.92 8.56 -15.30
C SER A 89 23.20 7.10 -15.65
N ALA A 90 23.87 6.35 -14.77
CA ALA A 90 24.11 4.91 -14.92
C ALA A 90 22.87 4.04 -14.66
N GLY A 91 21.79 4.66 -14.22
CA GLY A 91 20.56 4.00 -13.81
C GLY A 91 20.58 3.54 -12.35
N PHE A 92 19.40 3.43 -11.74
CA PHE A 92 19.27 2.94 -10.38
C PHE A 92 18.75 1.49 -10.35
N THR A 93 19.00 0.81 -9.26
CA THR A 93 18.56 -0.57 -9.05
C THR A 93 17.63 -0.66 -7.85
N VAL A 94 16.66 -1.57 -7.92
CA VAL A 94 15.77 -1.91 -6.80
C VAL A 94 15.86 -3.40 -6.55
N GLY A 95 15.98 -3.81 -5.29
CA GLY A 95 16.12 -5.23 -4.98
C GLY A 95 15.72 -5.62 -3.57
N THR A 96 15.33 -6.89 -3.42
CA THR A 96 15.06 -7.52 -2.13
C THR A 96 15.87 -8.80 -1.99
N SER A 97 16.20 -9.18 -0.75
CA SER A 97 17.02 -10.35 -0.44
C SER A 97 16.24 -11.52 0.16
N ASP A 98 15.02 -11.32 0.64
CA ASP A 98 14.15 -12.37 1.18
C ASP A 98 13.57 -13.25 0.06
N GLU A 99 13.36 -14.54 0.33
CA GLU A 99 12.77 -15.47 -0.65
C GLU A 99 11.39 -15.06 -1.14
N SER A 100 10.62 -14.36 -0.32
CA SER A 100 9.31 -13.77 -0.64
C SER A 100 9.38 -12.27 -0.88
N GLY A 101 10.56 -11.75 -1.17
CA GLY A 101 10.82 -10.33 -1.37
C GLY A 101 10.02 -9.73 -2.52
N ILE A 102 9.59 -8.49 -2.39
CA ILE A 102 8.82 -7.78 -3.42
C ILE A 102 9.51 -6.48 -3.78
N SER A 103 9.83 -6.32 -5.05
CA SER A 103 10.55 -5.17 -5.59
C SER A 103 9.77 -4.50 -6.71
N GLY A 104 9.65 -3.19 -6.67
CA GLY A 104 9.03 -2.40 -7.73
C GLY A 104 9.86 -1.17 -8.09
N GLY A 105 9.91 -0.83 -9.36
CA GLY A 105 10.66 0.35 -9.80
C GLY A 105 10.19 1.64 -9.11
N PHE A 106 8.88 1.76 -8.83
CA PHE A 106 8.30 2.87 -8.09
C PHE A 106 7.82 2.42 -6.70
N ILE A 107 6.93 1.44 -6.62
CA ILE A 107 6.39 0.89 -5.37
C ILE A 107 6.70 -0.60 -5.29
N GLY A 108 7.29 -1.07 -4.20
CA GLY A 108 7.50 -2.50 -3.97
C GLY A 108 6.17 -3.24 -3.86
N GLU A 109 5.43 -2.99 -2.81
CA GLU A 109 4.11 -3.57 -2.58
C GLU A 109 3.05 -2.48 -2.35
N CYS A 110 1.90 -2.61 -3.00
CA CYS A 110 0.78 -1.69 -2.88
C CYS A 110 -0.50 -2.44 -2.51
N ILE A 111 -0.98 -2.24 -1.29
CA ILE A 111 -2.25 -2.78 -0.81
C ILE A 111 -3.22 -1.62 -0.61
N SER A 112 -4.24 -1.52 -1.46
CA SER A 112 -5.21 -0.41 -1.45
C SER A 112 -4.56 0.97 -1.56
N GLY A 113 -3.53 1.12 -2.38
CA GLY A 113 -2.87 2.41 -2.59
C GLY A 113 -3.14 2.97 -3.97
N ARG A 114 -2.84 4.24 -4.17
CA ARG A 114 -2.97 4.90 -5.47
C ARG A 114 -1.70 5.63 -5.85
N ALA A 115 -1.37 5.58 -7.14
CA ALA A 115 -0.36 6.43 -7.74
C ALA A 115 -0.96 7.14 -8.97
N ARG A 116 -0.83 8.46 -9.03
CA ARG A 116 -1.38 9.27 -10.10
C ARG A 116 -0.35 10.30 -10.57
N ASN A 117 -0.22 10.46 -11.89
CA ASN A 117 0.74 11.37 -12.51
C ASN A 117 2.17 11.15 -11.98
N THR A 118 2.62 9.91 -11.97
CA THR A 118 3.94 9.55 -11.43
C THR A 118 4.86 9.06 -12.53
N LYS A 119 6.14 9.29 -12.35
CA LYS A 119 7.14 8.97 -13.36
C LYS A 119 8.39 8.33 -12.77
N ILE A 120 8.92 7.35 -13.49
CA ILE A 120 10.26 6.78 -13.25
C ILE A 120 11.17 7.16 -14.43
N SER A 121 12.40 7.48 -14.15
CA SER A 121 13.45 7.62 -15.17
C SER A 121 14.75 7.00 -14.71
N ASN A 122 15.53 6.48 -15.67
CA ASN A 122 16.80 5.84 -15.41
C ASN A 122 16.72 4.62 -14.47
N LEU A 123 15.66 3.82 -14.58
CA LEU A 123 15.57 2.51 -13.93
C LEU A 123 16.46 1.52 -14.71
N LYS A 124 17.42 0.90 -14.04
CA LYS A 124 18.33 -0.07 -14.62
C LYS A 124 17.82 -1.50 -14.43
N SER A 125 17.45 -1.86 -13.21
CA SER A 125 16.95 -3.19 -12.93
C SER A 125 16.07 -3.22 -11.68
N VAL A 126 15.15 -4.18 -11.66
CA VAL A 126 14.37 -4.56 -10.48
C VAL A 126 14.59 -6.05 -10.27
N THR A 127 15.01 -6.43 -9.08
CA THR A 127 15.32 -7.82 -8.74
C THR A 127 14.58 -8.26 -7.49
N ALA A 128 14.13 -9.50 -7.47
CA ALA A 128 13.60 -10.19 -6.30
C ALA A 128 14.17 -11.61 -6.30
N SER A 129 13.99 -12.35 -5.21
CA SER A 129 14.43 -13.74 -5.12
C SER A 129 13.80 -14.60 -6.21
N GLU A 130 14.54 -15.57 -6.71
CA GLU A 130 14.09 -16.52 -7.75
C GLU A 130 13.03 -17.50 -7.25
N THR A 131 12.94 -17.73 -5.92
CA THR A 131 12.07 -18.77 -5.37
C THR A 131 10.60 -18.37 -5.34
N SER A 132 10.26 -17.23 -4.71
CA SER A 132 8.88 -16.76 -4.59
C SER A 132 8.77 -15.22 -4.61
N GLY A 133 9.86 -14.56 -4.93
CA GLY A 133 9.93 -13.12 -5.03
C GLY A 133 9.10 -12.57 -6.19
N LYS A 134 8.71 -11.31 -6.09
CA LYS A 134 7.97 -10.59 -7.12
C LYS A 134 8.71 -9.33 -7.52
N ALA A 135 8.88 -9.13 -8.82
CA ALA A 135 9.52 -7.95 -9.36
C ALA A 135 8.66 -7.30 -10.45
N GLY A 136 8.56 -5.99 -10.45
CA GLY A 136 7.81 -5.23 -11.44
C GLY A 136 8.45 -3.89 -11.77
N GLY A 137 8.44 -3.49 -13.05
CA GLY A 137 9.07 -2.25 -13.50
C GLY A 137 8.47 -1.00 -12.82
N PHE A 138 7.19 -1.00 -12.49
CA PHE A 138 6.54 0.07 -11.74
C PHE A 138 6.12 -0.38 -10.34
N VAL A 139 5.26 -1.39 -10.22
CA VAL A 139 4.82 -1.99 -8.95
C VAL A 139 5.21 -3.46 -8.93
N GLY A 140 5.83 -3.94 -7.84
CA GLY A 140 6.19 -5.34 -7.68
C GLY A 140 4.98 -6.23 -7.40
N TYR A 141 4.08 -5.77 -6.54
CA TYR A 141 2.83 -6.46 -6.23
C TYR A 141 1.74 -5.50 -5.82
N ALA A 142 0.54 -5.71 -6.36
CA ALA A 142 -0.64 -4.92 -6.01
C ALA A 142 -1.80 -5.82 -5.62
N LYS A 143 -2.47 -5.47 -4.55
CA LYS A 143 -3.63 -6.19 -4.01
C LYS A 143 -4.68 -5.20 -3.49
N ALA A 144 -5.96 -5.53 -3.63
CA ALA A 144 -7.03 -4.83 -2.91
C ALA A 144 -6.86 -5.03 -1.40
N GLY A 145 -7.14 -4.01 -0.62
CA GLY A 145 -7.14 -4.12 0.84
C GLY A 145 -8.39 -4.83 1.33
N ASP A 146 -8.26 -5.46 2.47
CA ASP A 146 -9.38 -6.11 3.13
C ASP A 146 -10.09 -5.07 4.02
N ALA A 147 -11.24 -4.57 3.61
CA ALA A 147 -12.01 -3.60 4.39
C ALA A 147 -12.50 -4.19 5.74
N LEU A 148 -12.52 -5.49 5.86
CA LEU A 148 -12.96 -6.24 7.03
C LEU A 148 -11.88 -7.23 7.53
N ALA A 149 -10.64 -6.83 7.54
CA ALA A 149 -9.50 -7.70 7.80
C ALA A 149 -9.49 -8.44 9.16
N ASN A 150 -10.47 -8.22 10.03
CA ASN A 150 -10.66 -8.94 11.29
C ASN A 150 -12.14 -9.13 11.67
N ALA A 151 -13.06 -9.06 10.73
CA ALA A 151 -14.34 -9.70 10.96
C ALA A 151 -14.03 -11.20 10.94
N GLY A 152 -13.90 -11.81 12.12
CA GLY A 152 -13.69 -13.25 12.24
C GLY A 152 -14.69 -13.99 11.35
N ASP A 153 -14.36 -15.20 10.92
CA ASP A 153 -15.03 -16.05 9.92
C ASP A 153 -16.54 -16.24 10.05
N SER A 154 -17.23 -15.43 10.82
CA SER A 154 -18.66 -15.51 11.05
C SER A 154 -19.33 -14.15 11.25
N VAL A 155 -19.39 -13.32 10.21
CA VAL A 155 -20.50 -12.38 10.12
C VAL A 155 -21.71 -13.18 9.62
N THR A 156 -22.31 -13.96 10.51
CA THR A 156 -23.63 -14.51 10.24
C THR A 156 -24.63 -13.36 10.34
N SER A 157 -25.51 -13.26 9.36
CA SER A 157 -26.59 -12.28 9.27
C SER A 157 -27.51 -12.21 10.52
N SER A 158 -27.34 -13.12 11.47
CA SER A 158 -28.12 -13.21 12.71
C SER A 158 -27.67 -12.26 13.84
N GLY A 159 -26.55 -11.57 13.68
CA GLY A 159 -26.02 -10.65 14.71
C GLY A 159 -26.04 -9.17 14.33
N LEU A 160 -26.50 -8.81 13.12
CA LEU A 160 -26.58 -7.42 12.70
C LEU A 160 -27.90 -6.78 13.14
N PRO A 161 -27.90 -5.55 13.65
CA PRO A 161 -29.15 -4.81 13.88
C PRO A 161 -29.94 -4.72 12.58
N ALA A 162 -31.26 -4.89 12.66
CA ALA A 162 -32.15 -4.78 11.50
C ALA A 162 -31.94 -3.43 10.78
N GLY A 163 -31.58 -3.48 9.50
CA GLY A 163 -31.36 -2.32 8.64
C GLY A 163 -29.93 -2.08 8.17
N ILE A 164 -28.96 -2.92 8.54
CA ILE A 164 -27.64 -2.87 7.94
C ILE A 164 -27.58 -3.93 6.83
N GLU A 165 -27.73 -3.49 5.59
CA GLU A 165 -27.56 -4.35 4.43
C GLU A 165 -26.07 -4.49 4.10
N ILE A 166 -25.59 -5.74 4.04
CA ILE A 166 -24.20 -6.07 3.69
C ILE A 166 -23.82 -5.55 2.29
N GLU A 167 -24.79 -5.37 1.40
CA GLU A 167 -24.58 -4.84 0.06
C GLU A 167 -23.99 -3.42 0.05
N ASN A 168 -24.34 -2.57 1.00
CA ASN A 168 -23.76 -1.25 1.12
C ASN A 168 -22.31 -1.27 1.67
N LEU A 169 -21.95 -2.31 2.43
CA LEU A 169 -20.59 -2.53 2.86
C LEU A 169 -19.68 -2.97 1.69
N LEU A 170 -20.19 -3.77 0.77
CA LEU A 170 -19.46 -4.21 -0.43
C LEU A 170 -19.13 -3.03 -1.37
N GLY A 171 -19.97 -2.00 -1.41
CA GLY A 171 -19.67 -0.77 -2.13
C GLY A 171 -18.44 -0.03 -1.59
N VAL A 172 -18.22 -0.05 -0.29
CA VAL A 172 -17.03 0.54 0.35
C VAL A 172 -15.78 -0.33 0.07
N VAL A 173 -15.92 -1.64 0.03
CA VAL A 173 -14.81 -2.57 -0.29
C VAL A 173 -14.28 -2.35 -1.70
N SER A 174 -15.15 -2.03 -2.66
CA SER A 174 -14.73 -1.77 -4.05
C SER A 174 -13.89 -0.50 -4.20
N ALA A 175 -13.98 0.44 -3.28
CA ALA A 175 -13.22 1.69 -3.29
C ALA A 175 -11.74 1.53 -2.84
N LEU A 176 -11.39 0.39 -2.28
CA LEU A 176 -10.04 0.12 -1.75
C LEU A 176 -9.12 -0.61 -2.74
N ARG A 177 -9.42 -0.61 -4.02
CA ARG A 177 -8.58 -1.22 -5.04
C ARG A 177 -7.38 -0.33 -5.36
N PRO A 178 -6.19 -0.92 -5.55
CA PRO A 178 -5.05 -0.15 -6.04
C PRO A 178 -5.36 0.49 -7.39
N GLU A 179 -5.01 1.76 -7.54
CA GLU A 179 -5.19 2.50 -8.79
C GLU A 179 -3.88 3.14 -9.24
N PHE A 180 -3.54 2.93 -10.50
CA PHE A 180 -2.34 3.49 -11.13
C PHE A 180 -2.77 4.24 -12.39
N ASN A 181 -2.87 5.56 -12.29
CA ASN A 181 -3.33 6.43 -13.36
C ASN A 181 -2.21 7.33 -13.85
N ASN A 182 -2.00 7.37 -15.18
CA ASN A 182 -0.97 8.19 -15.81
C ASN A 182 0.41 7.98 -15.16
N THR A 183 0.86 6.73 -15.17
CA THR A 183 2.17 6.31 -14.63
C THR A 183 3.10 5.92 -15.77
N SER A 184 4.36 6.28 -15.68
CA SER A 184 5.38 5.99 -16.70
C SER A 184 6.79 5.78 -16.12
#